data_945fd727616bb39f1db8a0bd0e3cd438
#
_entry.id   945fd727616bb39f1db8a0bd0e3cd438
#
_cell.length_a   1.000
_cell.length_b   1.000
_cell.length_c   1.000
_cell.angle_alpha   90.00
_cell.angle_beta   90.00
_cell.angle_gamma   90.00
#
_symmetry.space_group_name_H-M   'P 1'
#
loop_
_entity.id
_entity.type
_entity.pdbx_description
1 polymer ?
#
loop_
_entity_poly.entity_id
_entity_poly.type
_entity_poly.pdbx_seq_one_letter_code
_entity_poly.pdbx_strand_id
1 'polypeptide(L)'
;MRVVSMVPSWTETLLKAGVQVVGRTRFCIHPPKMITNIPIVGGTKEVSWDLVIDLKPDLVLLDQEENPLEMAEECPVPYLATHVSSLQSLQTELARLGEHFKNPQLMELSVDCLDILEAPVPQWDFQKIPAFMEWVKAPSQGYKQVAYMIWKKPWMSVSRETYIGSVLEKLGAKLVEYPEGEKYPVVELEEMKDTFFLFSSEPFPFHKKIGELKELGIEGAIVNGESYSWFGVRGIEFLRETLLKK
;
A
#
# COMPACT_ATOMS: atom_id res chain seq x y z
N MET A 1 -8.79 -22.50 -9.75
CA MET A 1 -8.78 -21.30 -10.62
C MET A 1 -7.35 -20.81 -10.75
N ARG A 2 -6.86 -20.61 -11.97
CA ARG A 2 -5.50 -20.14 -12.32
C ARG A 2 -5.53 -18.61 -12.50
N VAL A 3 -4.77 -17.87 -11.73
CA VAL A 3 -4.84 -16.40 -11.71
C VAL A 3 -3.52 -15.78 -12.17
N VAL A 4 -3.59 -14.82 -13.08
CA VAL A 4 -2.50 -13.87 -13.30
C VAL A 4 -2.79 -12.63 -12.47
N SER A 5 -1.87 -12.24 -11.59
CA SER A 5 -2.05 -11.06 -10.75
C SER A 5 -1.13 -9.91 -11.21
N MET A 6 -1.73 -8.78 -11.56
CA MET A 6 -1.01 -7.58 -11.98
C MET A 6 -0.76 -6.61 -10.82
N VAL A 7 -1.07 -7.03 -9.58
CA VAL A 7 -1.03 -6.21 -8.37
C VAL A 7 -0.14 -6.86 -7.32
N PRO A 8 0.99 -6.25 -6.92
CA PRO A 8 1.93 -6.83 -5.97
C PRO A 8 1.31 -7.24 -4.64
N SER A 9 0.52 -6.38 -4.03
CA SER A 9 -0.17 -6.61 -2.75
C SER A 9 -1.17 -7.77 -2.84
N TRP A 10 -1.94 -7.86 -3.94
CA TRP A 10 -2.83 -9.00 -4.17
C TRP A 10 -2.08 -10.28 -4.47
N THR A 11 -0.95 -10.21 -5.19
CA THR A 11 -0.12 -11.41 -5.45
C THR A 11 0.30 -12.06 -4.14
N GLU A 12 0.82 -11.29 -3.18
CA GLU A 12 1.19 -11.82 -1.87
C GLU A 12 -0.02 -12.39 -1.12
N THR A 13 -1.12 -11.66 -1.11
CA THR A 13 -2.36 -12.06 -0.42
C THR A 13 -2.92 -13.36 -0.99
N LEU A 14 -3.05 -13.47 -2.31
CA LEU A 14 -3.55 -14.67 -2.98
C LEU A 14 -2.65 -15.88 -2.73
N LEU A 15 -1.33 -15.71 -2.81
CA LEU A 15 -0.38 -16.80 -2.56
C LEU A 15 -0.46 -17.30 -1.12
N LYS A 16 -0.53 -16.40 -0.13
CA LYS A 16 -0.69 -16.77 1.28
C LYS A 16 -2.03 -17.44 1.54
N ALA A 17 -3.07 -17.07 0.81
CA ALA A 17 -4.39 -17.71 0.85
C ALA A 17 -4.48 -19.02 0.04
N GLY A 18 -3.37 -19.50 -0.57
CA GLY A 18 -3.34 -20.75 -1.32
C GLY A 18 -4.00 -20.71 -2.70
N VAL A 19 -4.29 -19.52 -3.23
CA VAL A 19 -4.79 -19.36 -4.60
C VAL A 19 -3.66 -19.62 -5.59
N GLN A 20 -3.96 -20.32 -6.68
CA GLN A 20 -2.99 -20.68 -7.72
C GLN A 20 -2.66 -19.47 -8.60
N VAL A 21 -1.64 -18.70 -8.24
CA VAL A 21 -1.09 -17.62 -9.07
C VAL A 21 -0.14 -18.22 -10.09
N VAL A 22 -0.41 -18.01 -11.40
CA VAL A 22 0.34 -18.60 -12.52
C VAL A 22 1.15 -17.57 -13.32
N GLY A 23 0.95 -16.27 -13.06
CA GLY A 23 1.70 -15.16 -13.64
C GLY A 23 1.64 -13.95 -12.73
N ARG A 24 2.69 -13.12 -12.77
CA ARG A 24 2.84 -11.95 -11.89
C ARG A 24 3.59 -10.81 -12.57
N THR A 25 3.57 -9.64 -11.95
CA THR A 25 4.45 -8.54 -12.37
C THR A 25 5.87 -8.70 -11.80
N ARG A 26 6.84 -7.98 -12.36
CA ARG A 26 8.20 -7.91 -11.80
C ARG A 26 8.27 -7.26 -10.42
N PHE A 27 7.24 -6.48 -10.05
CA PHE A 27 7.13 -5.82 -8.74
C PHE A 27 6.52 -6.73 -7.66
N CYS A 28 5.99 -7.89 -8.02
CA CYS A 28 5.52 -8.89 -7.07
C CYS A 28 6.74 -9.61 -6.48
N ILE A 29 7.32 -9.05 -5.42
CA ILE A 29 8.54 -9.55 -4.77
C ILE A 29 8.27 -10.39 -3.53
N HIS A 30 7.04 -10.46 -3.08
CA HIS A 30 6.61 -11.20 -1.88
C HIS A 30 5.57 -12.28 -2.18
N PRO A 31 5.54 -13.38 -1.42
CA PRO A 31 6.62 -13.88 -0.55
C PRO A 31 7.77 -14.44 -1.41
N PRO A 32 9.05 -14.13 -1.12
CA PRO A 32 10.17 -14.47 -2.03
C PRO A 32 10.24 -15.95 -2.43
N LYS A 33 9.99 -16.84 -1.48
CA LYS A 33 10.03 -18.31 -1.74
C LYS A 33 8.91 -18.80 -2.63
N MET A 34 7.74 -18.16 -2.60
CA MET A 34 6.56 -18.61 -3.34
C MET A 34 6.54 -18.09 -4.79
N ILE A 35 7.15 -16.92 -5.02
CA ILE A 35 7.15 -16.29 -6.35
C ILE A 35 8.24 -16.79 -7.30
N THR A 36 9.26 -17.52 -6.79
CA THR A 36 10.49 -17.84 -7.53
C THR A 36 10.22 -18.48 -8.90
N ASN A 37 9.22 -19.35 -8.99
CA ASN A 37 8.89 -20.09 -10.22
C ASN A 37 7.65 -19.54 -10.94
N ILE A 38 7.13 -18.39 -10.53
CA ILE A 38 5.97 -17.78 -11.19
C ILE A 38 6.47 -16.83 -12.29
N PRO A 39 6.13 -17.07 -13.56
CA PRO A 39 6.54 -16.23 -14.67
C PRO A 39 6.15 -14.76 -14.48
N ILE A 40 7.05 -13.86 -14.93
CA ILE A 40 6.80 -12.43 -15.01
C ILE A 40 6.16 -12.15 -16.36
N VAL A 41 4.98 -11.51 -16.35
CA VAL A 41 4.23 -11.15 -17.56
C VAL A 41 4.27 -9.65 -17.87
N GLY A 42 4.93 -8.85 -17.01
CA GLY A 42 5.07 -7.40 -17.20
C GLY A 42 5.35 -6.64 -15.92
N GLY A 43 4.96 -5.37 -15.89
CA GLY A 43 4.91 -4.50 -14.72
C GLY A 43 3.48 -4.14 -14.34
N THR A 44 3.27 -3.17 -13.44
CA THR A 44 1.93 -2.71 -13.07
C THR A 44 1.30 -1.77 -14.11
N LYS A 45 2.11 -1.23 -15.02
CA LYS A 45 1.67 -0.28 -16.06
C LYS A 45 1.81 -0.82 -17.49
N GLU A 46 2.39 -1.99 -17.68
CA GLU A 46 2.51 -2.66 -18.97
C GLU A 46 2.44 -4.18 -18.81
N VAL A 47 1.98 -4.89 -19.82
CA VAL A 47 1.78 -6.34 -19.82
C VAL A 47 2.06 -6.94 -21.19
N SER A 48 2.60 -8.16 -21.23
CA SER A 48 2.67 -8.99 -22.45
C SER A 48 1.48 -9.95 -22.45
N TRP A 49 0.48 -9.63 -23.26
CA TRP A 49 -0.72 -10.45 -23.36
C TRP A 49 -0.43 -11.84 -23.96
N ASP A 50 0.56 -11.97 -24.83
CA ASP A 50 0.98 -13.26 -25.37
C ASP A 50 1.45 -14.20 -24.27
N LEU A 51 2.29 -13.69 -23.35
CA LEU A 51 2.74 -14.45 -22.17
C LEU A 51 1.58 -14.82 -21.26
N VAL A 52 0.62 -13.92 -21.07
CA VAL A 52 -0.59 -14.19 -20.28
C VAL A 52 -1.42 -15.32 -20.91
N ILE A 53 -1.66 -15.27 -22.22
CA ILE A 53 -2.44 -16.28 -22.95
C ILE A 53 -1.76 -17.65 -22.86
N ASP A 54 -0.44 -17.72 -23.02
CA ASP A 54 0.34 -18.97 -22.94
C ASP A 54 0.23 -19.65 -21.57
N LEU A 55 0.05 -18.85 -20.50
CA LEU A 55 -0.17 -19.35 -19.14
C LEU A 55 -1.57 -19.95 -18.94
N LYS A 56 -2.49 -19.73 -19.86
CA LYS A 56 -3.89 -20.21 -19.79
C LYS A 56 -4.53 -19.90 -18.43
N PRO A 57 -4.61 -18.65 -18.00
CA PRO A 57 -5.29 -18.30 -16.77
C PRO A 57 -6.81 -18.36 -16.94
N ASP A 58 -7.50 -18.63 -15.84
CA ASP A 58 -8.95 -18.49 -15.77
C ASP A 58 -9.35 -17.02 -15.53
N LEU A 59 -8.43 -16.22 -14.93
CA LEU A 59 -8.69 -14.86 -14.50
C LEU A 59 -7.40 -14.02 -14.48
N VAL A 60 -7.52 -12.74 -14.87
CA VAL A 60 -6.53 -11.69 -14.57
C VAL A 60 -7.07 -10.82 -13.43
N LEU A 61 -6.28 -10.61 -12.38
CA LEU A 61 -6.61 -9.70 -11.27
C LEU A 61 -5.89 -8.37 -11.46
N LEU A 62 -6.67 -7.28 -11.49
CA LEU A 62 -6.25 -5.89 -11.63
C LEU A 62 -6.68 -5.07 -10.39
N ASP A 63 -6.16 -3.86 -10.26
CA ASP A 63 -6.66 -2.84 -9.33
C ASP A 63 -6.63 -1.46 -10.00
N GLN A 64 -7.66 -0.66 -9.79
CA GLN A 64 -7.83 0.63 -10.47
C GLN A 64 -6.79 1.68 -10.08
N GLU A 65 -6.20 1.60 -8.89
CA GLU A 65 -5.11 2.50 -8.46
C GLU A 65 -3.76 2.07 -9.04
N GLU A 66 -3.58 0.75 -9.23
CA GLU A 66 -2.31 0.18 -9.67
C GLU A 66 -2.17 0.04 -11.18
N ASN A 67 -3.24 -0.28 -11.87
CA ASN A 67 -3.20 -0.60 -13.29
C ASN A 67 -3.93 0.46 -14.15
N PRO A 68 -3.43 0.81 -15.33
CA PRO A 68 -4.12 1.71 -16.24
C PRO A 68 -5.39 1.06 -16.79
N LEU A 69 -6.39 1.89 -17.14
CA LEU A 69 -7.68 1.43 -17.66
C LEU A 69 -7.51 0.61 -18.95
N GLU A 70 -6.59 1.01 -19.82
CA GLU A 70 -6.28 0.34 -21.06
C GLU A 70 -5.90 -1.12 -20.87
N MET A 71 -5.24 -1.46 -19.73
CA MET A 71 -4.90 -2.84 -19.40
C MET A 71 -6.15 -3.71 -19.18
N ALA A 72 -7.23 -3.13 -18.64
CA ALA A 72 -8.50 -3.82 -18.47
C ALA A 72 -9.26 -3.92 -19.82
N GLU A 73 -9.24 -2.86 -20.63
CA GLU A 73 -9.92 -2.80 -21.93
C GLU A 73 -9.31 -3.75 -22.96
N GLU A 74 -7.99 -3.93 -22.93
CA GLU A 74 -7.24 -4.80 -23.82
C GLU A 74 -7.11 -6.24 -23.31
N CYS A 75 -7.63 -6.56 -22.12
CA CYS A 75 -7.45 -7.87 -21.50
C CYS A 75 -8.14 -8.99 -22.32
N PRO A 76 -7.39 -9.96 -22.88
CA PRO A 76 -7.96 -10.98 -23.77
C PRO A 76 -8.63 -12.14 -23.03
N VAL A 77 -8.62 -12.14 -21.72
CA VAL A 77 -9.21 -13.19 -20.86
C VAL A 77 -10.11 -12.54 -19.80
N PRO A 78 -10.99 -13.30 -19.12
CA PRO A 78 -11.79 -12.74 -18.03
C PRO A 78 -10.91 -12.05 -17.00
N TYR A 79 -11.32 -10.87 -16.56
CA TYR A 79 -10.60 -10.13 -15.52
C TYR A 79 -11.54 -9.70 -14.39
N LEU A 80 -10.95 -9.41 -13.25
CA LEU A 80 -11.59 -8.79 -12.10
C LEU A 80 -10.73 -7.62 -11.66
N ALA A 81 -11.31 -6.42 -11.63
CA ALA A 81 -10.66 -5.23 -11.13
C ALA A 81 -11.17 -4.90 -9.72
N THR A 82 -10.24 -4.69 -8.79
CA THR A 82 -10.49 -4.16 -7.45
C THR A 82 -10.29 -2.65 -7.45
N HIS A 83 -10.70 -1.99 -6.36
CA HIS A 83 -10.41 -0.57 -6.13
C HIS A 83 -10.10 -0.35 -4.66
N VAL A 84 -8.82 -0.46 -4.29
CA VAL A 84 -8.37 -0.28 -2.91
C VAL A 84 -7.81 1.12 -2.70
N SER A 85 -8.65 2.04 -2.21
CA SER A 85 -8.28 3.41 -1.87
C SER A 85 -8.35 3.71 -0.36
N SER A 86 -8.78 2.75 0.47
CA SER A 86 -8.91 2.89 1.92
C SER A 86 -8.96 1.53 2.62
N LEU A 87 -8.86 1.51 3.95
CA LEU A 87 -9.10 0.29 4.75
C LEU A 87 -10.53 -0.23 4.57
N GLN A 88 -11.52 0.66 4.42
CA GLN A 88 -12.91 0.27 4.19
C GLN A 88 -13.08 -0.43 2.83
N SER A 89 -12.50 0.14 1.75
CA SER A 89 -12.54 -0.52 0.43
C SER A 89 -11.74 -1.82 0.43
N LEU A 90 -10.61 -1.90 1.15
CA LEU A 90 -9.86 -3.14 1.31
C LEU A 90 -10.71 -4.24 1.93
N GLN A 91 -11.44 -3.95 3.01
CA GLN A 91 -12.33 -4.91 3.66
C GLN A 91 -13.39 -5.45 2.69
N THR A 92 -14.02 -4.56 1.93
CA THR A 92 -15.04 -4.89 0.91
C THR A 92 -14.44 -5.77 -0.20
N GLU A 93 -13.26 -5.42 -0.71
CA GLU A 93 -12.60 -6.16 -1.79
C GLU A 93 -12.11 -7.54 -1.32
N LEU A 94 -11.65 -7.67 -0.08
CA LEU A 94 -11.29 -8.97 0.51
C LEU A 94 -12.50 -9.89 0.61
N ALA A 95 -13.66 -9.39 1.07
CA ALA A 95 -14.91 -10.16 1.10
C ALA A 95 -15.30 -10.60 -0.31
N ARG A 96 -15.29 -9.67 -1.29
CA ARG A 96 -15.61 -9.95 -2.69
C ARG A 96 -14.70 -11.01 -3.31
N LEU A 97 -13.37 -10.91 -3.06
CA LEU A 97 -12.40 -11.91 -3.51
C LEU A 97 -12.60 -13.25 -2.79
N GLY A 98 -12.89 -13.22 -1.49
CA GLY A 98 -13.19 -14.43 -0.70
C GLY A 98 -14.40 -15.21 -1.26
N GLU A 99 -15.46 -14.51 -1.62
CA GLU A 99 -16.64 -15.10 -2.27
C GLU A 99 -16.32 -15.62 -3.67
N HIS A 100 -15.65 -14.81 -4.49
CA HIS A 100 -15.30 -15.14 -5.87
C HIS A 100 -14.42 -16.40 -5.96
N PHE A 101 -13.38 -16.49 -5.11
CA PHE A 101 -12.48 -17.65 -5.05
C PHE A 101 -13.02 -18.79 -4.16
N LYS A 102 -14.13 -18.61 -3.45
CA LYS A 102 -14.65 -19.50 -2.41
C LYS A 102 -13.54 -19.87 -1.42
N ASN A 103 -12.81 -18.86 -0.98
CA ASN A 103 -11.59 -19.01 -0.20
C ASN A 103 -11.79 -18.51 1.24
N PRO A 104 -11.76 -19.42 2.25
CA PRO A 104 -12.00 -19.05 3.64
C PRO A 104 -10.91 -18.15 4.23
N GLN A 105 -9.64 -18.24 3.77
CA GLN A 105 -8.55 -17.39 4.26
C GLN A 105 -8.74 -15.93 3.82
N LEU A 106 -9.23 -15.68 2.60
CA LEU A 106 -9.57 -14.33 2.16
C LEU A 106 -10.77 -13.77 2.93
N MET A 107 -11.75 -14.60 3.26
CA MET A 107 -12.88 -14.21 4.13
C MET A 107 -12.39 -13.88 5.55
N GLU A 108 -11.48 -14.67 6.11
CA GLU A 108 -10.87 -14.40 7.41
C GLU A 108 -10.11 -13.06 7.42
N LEU A 109 -9.31 -12.79 6.38
CA LEU A 109 -8.64 -11.49 6.22
C LEU A 109 -9.62 -10.32 6.14
N SER A 110 -10.79 -10.52 5.52
CA SER A 110 -11.86 -9.50 5.50
C SER A 110 -12.40 -9.22 6.90
N VAL A 111 -12.58 -10.28 7.73
CA VAL A 111 -12.98 -10.13 9.14
C VAL A 111 -11.89 -9.45 9.96
N ASP A 112 -10.64 -9.86 9.79
CA ASP A 112 -9.49 -9.20 10.45
C ASP A 112 -9.41 -7.70 10.11
N CYS A 113 -9.71 -7.33 8.87
CA CYS A 113 -9.77 -5.93 8.44
C CYS A 113 -10.94 -5.19 9.11
N LEU A 114 -12.08 -5.84 9.29
CA LEU A 114 -13.23 -5.27 10.02
C LEU A 114 -12.87 -5.03 11.49
N ASP A 115 -12.23 -5.98 12.16
CA ASP A 115 -11.75 -5.82 13.54
C ASP A 115 -10.80 -4.62 13.68
N ILE A 116 -9.90 -4.43 12.69
CA ILE A 116 -9.05 -3.24 12.64
C ILE A 116 -9.91 -1.98 12.51
N LEU A 117 -10.88 -1.94 11.61
CA LEU A 117 -11.75 -0.79 11.39
C LEU A 117 -12.56 -0.41 12.65
N GLU A 118 -13.01 -1.41 13.42
CA GLU A 118 -13.78 -1.22 14.66
C GLU A 118 -12.91 -0.88 15.87
N ALA A 119 -11.61 -1.21 15.85
CA ALA A 119 -10.70 -0.91 16.94
C ALA A 119 -10.64 0.60 17.26
N PRO A 120 -10.46 1.00 18.53
CA PRO A 120 -10.28 2.41 18.87
C PRO A 120 -9.08 3.03 18.15
N VAL A 121 -9.23 4.26 17.67
CA VAL A 121 -8.12 5.01 17.10
C VAL A 121 -7.22 5.51 18.26
N PRO A 122 -5.94 5.13 18.29
CA PRO A 122 -5.04 5.58 19.34
C PRO A 122 -4.69 7.07 19.19
N GLN A 123 -4.11 7.65 20.22
CA GLN A 123 -3.46 8.93 20.07
C GLN A 123 -2.10 8.73 19.37
N TRP A 124 -1.83 9.52 18.33
CA TRP A 124 -0.54 9.49 17.64
C TRP A 124 0.61 9.91 18.56
N ASP A 125 1.65 9.08 18.60
CA ASP A 125 2.86 9.34 19.37
C ASP A 125 4.05 9.60 18.44
N PHE A 126 4.49 10.84 18.33
CA PHE A 126 5.63 11.23 17.51
C PHE A 126 6.96 10.61 17.92
N GLN A 127 7.05 10.03 19.12
CA GLN A 127 8.24 9.32 19.63
C GLN A 127 8.21 7.81 19.33
N LYS A 128 7.02 7.26 19.00
CA LYS A 128 6.79 5.82 18.78
C LYS A 128 6.09 5.57 17.45
N ILE A 129 6.75 5.97 16.38
CA ILE A 129 6.20 5.86 15.03
C ILE A 129 6.16 4.39 14.61
N PRO A 130 4.99 3.84 14.20
CA PRO A 130 4.92 2.49 13.66
C PRO A 130 5.81 2.30 12.43
N ALA A 131 6.40 1.11 12.26
CA ALA A 131 7.32 0.79 11.17
C ALA A 131 8.50 1.77 11.02
N PHE A 132 8.93 2.38 12.12
CA PHE A 132 10.08 3.29 12.18
C PHE A 132 11.37 2.63 11.71
N MET A 133 12.17 3.35 10.92
CA MET A 133 13.49 2.91 10.47
C MET A 133 14.61 3.79 11.03
N GLU A 134 14.55 5.10 10.81
CA GLU A 134 15.59 6.04 11.24
C GLU A 134 15.05 7.46 11.36
N TRP A 135 15.61 8.27 12.27
CA TRP A 135 15.33 9.69 12.35
C TRP A 135 16.06 10.48 11.27
N VAL A 136 15.33 11.30 10.53
CA VAL A 136 15.92 12.42 9.80
C VAL A 136 16.38 13.45 10.81
N LYS A 137 15.46 13.90 11.67
CA LYS A 137 15.69 14.67 12.89
C LYS A 137 14.55 14.33 13.86
N ALA A 138 14.91 13.98 15.09
CA ALA A 138 13.95 13.61 16.10
C ALA A 138 12.94 14.74 16.38
N PRO A 139 11.67 14.39 16.73
CA PRO A 139 10.65 15.40 16.98
C PRO A 139 11.00 16.24 18.20
N SER A 140 10.82 17.56 18.11
CA SER A 140 10.79 18.46 19.26
C SER A 140 9.38 18.49 19.85
N GLN A 141 8.72 19.62 19.87
CA GLN A 141 7.34 19.77 20.34
C GLN A 141 6.54 20.67 19.41
N GLY A 142 5.21 20.55 19.44
CA GLY A 142 4.30 21.47 18.77
C GLY A 142 3.79 21.04 17.39
N TYR A 143 4.00 19.79 16.98
CA TYR A 143 3.42 19.30 15.74
C TYR A 143 1.92 19.10 15.88
N LYS A 144 1.20 19.54 14.83
CA LYS A 144 -0.26 19.42 14.75
C LYS A 144 -0.69 18.38 13.74
N GLN A 145 0.19 18.04 12.80
CA GLN A 145 -0.14 17.20 11.64
C GLN A 145 1.09 16.45 11.11
N VAL A 146 0.81 15.44 10.31
CA VAL A 146 1.80 14.56 9.65
C VAL A 146 1.66 14.70 8.14
N ALA A 147 2.78 14.79 7.43
CA ALA A 147 2.84 14.61 5.98
C ALA A 147 3.61 13.33 5.65
N TYR A 148 3.04 12.47 4.83
CA TYR A 148 3.67 11.24 4.38
C TYR A 148 4.21 11.42 2.96
N MET A 149 5.53 11.45 2.84
CA MET A 149 6.24 11.78 1.61
C MET A 149 6.57 10.53 0.81
N ILE A 150 6.16 10.51 -0.46
CA ILE A 150 6.32 9.36 -1.37
C ILE A 150 7.29 9.63 -2.51
N TRP A 151 7.58 10.89 -2.83
CA TRP A 151 8.42 11.26 -3.95
C TRP A 151 9.21 12.56 -3.70
N LYS A 152 10.35 12.69 -4.40
CA LYS A 152 11.21 13.88 -4.41
C LYS A 152 11.45 14.34 -5.85
N LYS A 153 11.24 15.60 -6.13
CA LYS A 153 11.38 16.26 -7.46
C LYS A 153 10.28 15.88 -8.46
N PRO A 154 9.09 16.49 -8.29
CA PRO A 154 8.72 17.39 -7.18
C PRO A 154 8.50 16.64 -5.86
N TRP A 155 8.43 17.34 -4.74
CA TRP A 155 8.01 16.75 -3.48
C TRP A 155 6.52 16.39 -3.59
N MET A 156 6.20 15.14 -3.25
CA MET A 156 4.81 14.68 -3.27
C MET A 156 4.47 13.99 -1.96
N SER A 157 3.30 14.31 -1.47
CA SER A 157 2.69 13.71 -0.28
C SER A 157 1.52 12.80 -0.67
N VAL A 158 0.86 12.20 0.31
CA VAL A 158 -0.41 11.51 0.16
C VAL A 158 -1.51 12.23 0.93
N SER A 159 -2.72 12.25 0.39
CA SER A 159 -3.88 12.74 1.10
C SER A 159 -4.61 11.63 1.86
N ARG A 160 -5.60 12.00 2.66
CA ARG A 160 -6.51 11.09 3.36
C ARG A 160 -7.36 10.21 2.43
N GLU A 161 -7.49 10.58 1.15
CA GLU A 161 -8.26 9.87 0.13
C GLU A 161 -7.49 8.69 -0.48
N THR A 162 -6.32 8.35 0.07
CA THR A 162 -5.51 7.21 -0.34
C THR A 162 -5.56 6.08 0.70
N TYR A 163 -5.23 4.85 0.28
CA TYR A 163 -5.07 3.73 1.21
C TYR A 163 -4.07 4.08 2.34
N ILE A 164 -2.91 4.66 1.99
CA ILE A 164 -1.89 5.08 2.96
C ILE A 164 -2.48 6.11 3.94
N GLY A 165 -3.24 7.09 3.45
CA GLY A 165 -3.91 8.08 4.28
C GLY A 165 -4.85 7.44 5.29
N SER A 166 -5.67 6.48 4.85
CA SER A 166 -6.59 5.77 5.75
C SER A 166 -5.88 4.91 6.80
N VAL A 167 -4.72 4.32 6.47
CA VAL A 167 -3.85 3.60 7.41
C VAL A 167 -3.31 4.55 8.48
N LEU A 168 -2.78 5.71 8.07
CA LEU A 168 -2.23 6.72 8.99
C LEU A 168 -3.31 7.29 9.92
N GLU A 169 -4.50 7.61 9.41
CA GLU A 169 -5.63 8.07 10.24
C GLU A 169 -6.06 6.98 11.22
N LYS A 170 -6.08 5.70 10.82
CA LYS A 170 -6.37 4.58 11.71
C LYS A 170 -5.33 4.41 12.81
N LEU A 171 -4.08 4.74 12.53
CA LEU A 171 -2.99 4.78 13.51
C LEU A 171 -3.01 6.05 14.40
N GLY A 172 -3.97 6.95 14.19
CA GLY A 172 -4.18 8.16 14.98
C GLY A 172 -3.44 9.40 14.48
N ALA A 173 -2.77 9.32 13.32
CA ALA A 173 -2.11 10.49 12.73
C ALA A 173 -3.15 11.47 12.19
N LYS A 174 -2.99 12.75 12.53
CA LYS A 174 -3.70 13.84 11.84
C LYS A 174 -2.91 14.22 10.61
N LEU A 175 -3.44 13.97 9.43
CA LEU A 175 -2.78 14.31 8.16
C LEU A 175 -2.93 15.79 7.82
N VAL A 176 -1.98 16.30 7.01
CA VAL A 176 -2.14 17.58 6.32
C VAL A 176 -3.36 17.50 5.42
N GLU A 177 -4.19 18.53 5.46
CA GLU A 177 -5.39 18.64 4.62
C GLU A 177 -5.02 19.19 3.24
N TYR A 178 -5.54 18.54 2.19
CA TYR A 178 -5.38 18.93 0.80
C TYR A 178 -6.76 19.13 0.15
N PRO A 179 -6.85 19.80 -0.99
CA PRO A 179 -8.11 19.91 -1.74
C PRO A 179 -8.72 18.54 -2.04
N GLU A 180 -10.05 18.47 -2.03
CA GLU A 180 -10.79 17.24 -2.37
C GLU A 180 -10.45 16.76 -3.78
N GLY A 181 -10.25 15.46 -3.93
CA GLY A 181 -9.84 14.81 -5.18
C GLY A 181 -8.31 14.82 -5.43
N GLU A 182 -7.54 15.53 -4.63
CA GLU A 182 -6.07 15.58 -4.76
C GLU A 182 -5.41 14.48 -3.93
N LYS A 183 -5.33 13.27 -4.49
CA LYS A 183 -4.78 12.10 -3.79
C LYS A 183 -3.29 12.19 -3.50
N TYR A 184 -2.51 12.73 -4.46
CA TYR A 184 -1.04 12.77 -4.43
C TYR A 184 -0.53 14.19 -4.68
N PRO A 185 -0.73 15.11 -3.72
CA PRO A 185 -0.40 16.52 -3.87
C PRO A 185 1.10 16.76 -4.04
N VAL A 186 1.43 17.71 -4.93
CA VAL A 186 2.75 18.31 -4.99
C VAL A 186 2.82 19.38 -3.90
N VAL A 187 3.89 19.39 -3.12
CA VAL A 187 4.02 20.23 -1.94
C VAL A 187 5.36 20.97 -1.92
N GLU A 188 5.39 22.13 -1.24
CA GLU A 188 6.62 22.86 -0.90
C GLU A 188 6.85 22.71 0.61
N LEU A 189 7.97 22.07 0.98
CA LEU A 189 8.25 21.70 2.39
C LEU A 189 8.31 22.92 3.31
N GLU A 190 8.79 24.06 2.80
CA GLU A 190 8.94 25.31 3.52
C GLU A 190 7.60 25.95 3.91
N GLU A 191 6.53 25.61 3.20
CA GLU A 191 5.17 26.10 3.46
C GLU A 191 4.43 25.26 4.50
N MET A 192 4.91 24.03 4.80
CA MET A 192 4.25 23.05 5.67
C MET A 192 4.59 23.28 7.15
N LYS A 193 4.00 24.34 7.74
CA LYS A 193 4.23 24.70 9.16
C LYS A 193 3.61 23.67 10.12
N ASP A 194 4.22 23.52 11.28
CA ASP A 194 3.76 22.63 12.36
C ASP A 194 3.56 21.17 11.90
N THR A 195 4.30 20.74 10.85
CA THR A 195 4.17 19.45 10.20
C THR A 195 5.38 18.56 10.53
N PHE A 196 5.11 17.34 10.94
CA PHE A 196 6.11 16.28 11.07
C PHE A 196 6.13 15.41 9.82
N PHE A 197 7.31 15.13 9.28
CA PHE A 197 7.44 14.44 8.01
C PHE A 197 7.75 12.94 8.19
N LEU A 198 6.96 12.08 7.56
CA LEU A 198 7.25 10.67 7.40
C LEU A 198 7.73 10.45 5.95
N PHE A 199 8.96 9.99 5.79
CA PHE A 199 9.55 9.70 4.49
C PHE A 199 9.49 8.20 4.25
N SER A 200 8.76 7.79 3.22
CA SER A 200 8.60 6.39 2.85
C SER A 200 9.90 5.78 2.31
N SER A 201 10.16 4.52 2.61
CA SER A 201 11.27 3.79 1.98
C SER A 201 11.01 3.43 0.52
N GLU A 202 9.77 3.58 0.04
CA GLU A 202 9.31 3.33 -1.33
C GLU A 202 8.09 4.21 -1.69
N PRO A 203 7.76 4.44 -2.96
CA PRO A 203 8.50 4.05 -4.15
C PRO A 203 9.82 4.83 -4.31
N PHE A 204 9.94 6.04 -3.75
CA PHE A 204 11.20 6.76 -3.70
C PHE A 204 12.02 6.27 -2.49
N PRO A 205 13.27 5.81 -2.68
CA PRO A 205 14.04 5.20 -1.61
C PRO A 205 14.66 6.25 -0.68
N PHE A 206 13.85 6.96 0.12
CA PHE A 206 14.32 8.03 1.02
C PHE A 206 15.38 7.56 2.01
N HIS A 207 15.33 6.30 2.47
CA HIS A 207 16.35 5.72 3.35
C HIS A 207 17.76 5.74 2.74
N LYS A 208 17.89 5.67 1.40
CA LYS A 208 19.18 5.79 0.69
C LYS A 208 19.63 7.25 0.53
N LYS A 209 18.77 8.20 0.87
CA LYS A 209 18.98 9.65 0.71
C LYS A 209 18.93 10.41 2.04
N ILE A 210 19.10 9.69 3.15
CA ILE A 210 18.94 10.27 4.49
C ILE A 210 19.90 11.43 4.76
N GLY A 211 21.13 11.40 4.21
CA GLY A 211 22.08 12.52 4.31
C GLY A 211 21.50 13.81 3.73
N GLU A 212 20.93 13.74 2.51
CA GLU A 212 20.27 14.86 1.87
C GLU A 212 19.07 15.40 2.68
N LEU A 213 18.32 14.51 3.33
CA LEU A 213 17.18 14.91 4.18
C LEU A 213 17.65 15.60 5.46
N LYS A 214 18.74 15.12 6.10
CA LYS A 214 19.31 15.73 7.29
C LYS A 214 19.81 17.16 7.03
N GLU A 215 20.34 17.44 5.83
CA GLU A 215 20.78 18.78 5.41
C GLU A 215 19.62 19.78 5.31
N LEU A 216 18.37 19.31 5.08
CA LEU A 216 17.20 20.19 5.06
C LEU A 216 16.84 20.74 6.45
N GLY A 217 17.36 20.13 7.53
CA GLY A 217 17.11 20.55 8.92
C GLY A 217 15.67 20.33 9.41
N ILE A 218 14.82 19.67 8.63
CA ILE A 218 13.41 19.39 8.95
C ILE A 218 13.29 18.19 9.90
N GLU A 219 12.28 18.20 10.76
CA GLU A 219 12.01 17.11 11.66
C GLU A 219 11.14 16.05 11.00
N GLY A 220 11.57 14.79 11.12
CA GLY A 220 10.90 13.69 10.45
C GLY A 220 11.61 12.36 10.67
N ALA A 221 10.99 11.31 10.16
CA ALA A 221 11.47 9.94 10.23
C ALA A 221 11.38 9.23 8.88
N ILE A 222 12.30 8.32 8.63
CA ILE A 222 12.15 7.30 7.59
C ILE A 222 11.29 6.19 8.16
N VAL A 223 10.30 5.75 7.39
CA VAL A 223 9.43 4.63 7.73
C VAL A 223 9.46 3.55 6.64
N ASN A 224 9.19 2.31 7.01
CA ASN A 224 9.05 1.22 6.04
C ASN A 224 7.78 1.43 5.21
N GLY A 225 7.95 1.81 3.94
CA GLY A 225 6.86 2.11 3.03
C GLY A 225 5.90 0.94 2.81
N GLU A 226 6.42 -0.29 2.68
CA GLU A 226 5.59 -1.47 2.50
C GLU A 226 4.55 -1.68 3.63
N SER A 227 4.88 -1.30 4.86
CA SER A 227 3.94 -1.40 5.99
C SER A 227 2.71 -0.52 5.83
N TYR A 228 2.85 0.60 5.11
CA TYR A 228 1.78 1.57 4.90
C TYR A 228 1.09 1.44 3.55
N SER A 229 1.81 1.01 2.51
CA SER A 229 1.32 1.01 1.12
C SER A 229 0.83 -0.36 0.64
N TRP A 230 1.39 -1.47 1.16
CA TRP A 230 1.02 -2.81 0.71
C TRP A 230 -0.25 -3.28 1.43
N PHE A 231 -1.38 -3.11 0.78
CA PHE A 231 -2.66 -3.58 1.28
C PHE A 231 -2.78 -5.13 1.25
N GLY A 232 -3.90 -5.66 1.75
CA GLY A 232 -4.11 -7.09 1.89
C GLY A 232 -3.41 -7.66 3.11
N VAL A 233 -2.88 -8.88 3.00
CA VAL A 233 -2.36 -9.63 4.15
C VAL A 233 -1.26 -8.88 4.92
N ARG A 234 -0.33 -8.21 4.22
CA ARG A 234 0.78 -7.48 4.86
C ARG A 234 0.29 -6.28 5.67
N GLY A 235 -0.56 -5.44 5.08
CA GLY A 235 -1.13 -4.29 5.77
C GLY A 235 -2.00 -4.68 6.96
N ILE A 236 -2.76 -5.77 6.84
CA ILE A 236 -3.57 -6.32 7.93
C ILE A 236 -2.67 -6.86 9.05
N GLU A 237 -1.64 -7.65 8.74
CA GLU A 237 -0.67 -8.14 9.74
C GLU A 237 -0.02 -6.98 10.50
N PHE A 238 0.44 -5.95 9.78
CA PHE A 238 1.04 -4.75 10.37
C PHE A 238 0.08 -4.02 11.31
N LEU A 239 -1.15 -3.77 10.89
CA LEU A 239 -2.14 -3.05 11.69
C LEU A 239 -2.62 -3.86 12.91
N ARG A 240 -2.79 -5.17 12.78
CA ARG A 240 -3.12 -6.05 13.91
C ARG A 240 -2.01 -6.05 14.95
N GLU A 241 -0.75 -6.12 14.52
CA GLU A 241 0.40 -6.07 15.42
C GLU A 241 0.50 -4.73 16.15
N THR A 242 0.15 -3.65 15.49
CA THR A 242 0.27 -2.29 16.03
C THR A 242 -0.91 -1.94 16.94
N LEU A 243 -2.14 -2.33 16.58
CA LEU A 243 -3.37 -1.87 17.24
C LEU A 243 -3.99 -2.89 18.20
N LEU A 244 -3.86 -4.20 17.91
CA LEU A 244 -4.62 -5.25 18.60
C LEU A 244 -3.76 -6.16 19.49
N LYS A 245 -2.44 -6.23 19.29
CA LYS A 245 -1.55 -6.94 20.23
C LYS A 245 -1.27 -6.02 21.42
N LYS A 246 -1.73 -6.44 22.59
CA LYS A 246 -1.37 -5.88 23.90
C LYS A 246 -0.19 -6.62 24.49
#